data_86f8136209a1cbc5f00a427b1977a0d3
#
_entry.id   86f8136209a1cbc5f00a427b1977a0d3
#
_cell.length_a   1.000
_cell.length_b   1.000
_cell.length_c   1.000
_cell.angle_alpha   90.00
_cell.angle_beta   90.00
_cell.angle_gamma   90.00
#
_symmetry.space_group_name_H-M   'P 1'
#
loop_
_entity.id
_entity.type
_entity.pdbx_description
1 polymer ?
#
loop_
_entity_poly.entity_id
_entity_poly.type
_entity_poly.pdbx_seq_one_letter_code
_entity_poly.pdbx_strand_id
1 'polypeptide(L)'
;ELAKTIAEFVFGDDSFVTRFDMSEYQQPHSDQKLLGAPPGYVGYSAGGQLTNAIKAKPFCVLLFDEIEKAHPSILDKFLQILEDGRITDSAGETMYFSEALIIFTSNLGVVGTDANTGKRYQTITPDMNYEEIQHILLDTIKDYFKFTIQRPELLNRIGDNFIVFDFIRSEAASLILNLKLNAVCNYMEREKNIRLVLEEPFR
;
A
#
# COMPACT_ATOMS: atom_id res chain seq x y z
N GLU A 1 6.73 0.16 -6.29
CA GLU A 1 7.86 -0.63 -6.77
C GLU A 1 7.99 -1.95 -5.97
N LEU A 2 8.15 -1.95 -4.63
CA LEU A 2 8.33 -3.18 -3.83
C LEU A 2 7.25 -4.24 -4.11
N ALA A 3 5.97 -3.87 -4.11
CA ALA A 3 4.87 -4.81 -4.38
C ALA A 3 4.98 -5.45 -5.77
N LYS A 4 5.42 -4.71 -6.78
CA LYS A 4 5.67 -5.23 -8.12
C LYS A 4 6.84 -6.21 -8.15
N THR A 5 7.95 -5.84 -7.51
CA THR A 5 9.11 -6.74 -7.39
C THR A 5 8.77 -8.04 -6.68
N ILE A 6 7.95 -7.96 -5.61
CA ILE A 6 7.46 -9.15 -4.90
C ILE A 6 6.57 -10.00 -5.82
N ALA A 7 5.65 -9.39 -6.57
CA ALA A 7 4.79 -10.12 -7.50
C ALA A 7 5.58 -10.81 -8.61
N GLU A 8 6.56 -10.12 -9.18
CA GLU A 8 7.48 -10.69 -10.18
C GLU A 8 8.28 -11.87 -9.59
N PHE A 9 8.78 -11.72 -8.36
CA PHE A 9 9.56 -12.76 -7.69
C PHE A 9 8.72 -13.99 -7.31
N VAL A 10 7.50 -13.78 -6.77
CA VAL A 10 6.66 -14.87 -6.24
C VAL A 10 5.78 -15.49 -7.33
N PHE A 11 5.22 -14.66 -8.21
CA PHE A 11 4.23 -15.08 -9.21
C PHE A 11 4.76 -15.01 -10.66
N GLY A 12 5.98 -14.51 -10.86
CA GLY A 12 6.65 -14.49 -12.17
C GLY A 12 6.32 -13.28 -13.05
N ASP A 13 5.40 -12.38 -12.63
CA ASP A 13 4.98 -11.23 -13.43
C ASP A 13 4.44 -10.12 -12.52
N ASP A 14 4.79 -8.85 -12.79
CA ASP A 14 4.34 -7.69 -12.03
C ASP A 14 2.85 -7.37 -12.21
N SER A 15 2.20 -7.93 -13.23
CA SER A 15 0.76 -7.81 -13.48
C SER A 15 -0.10 -8.54 -12.43
N PHE A 16 0.50 -9.33 -11.54
CA PHE A 16 -0.18 -9.95 -10.40
C PHE A 16 -0.39 -8.99 -9.22
N VAL A 17 -0.03 -7.72 -9.35
CA VAL A 17 -0.36 -6.69 -8.36
C VAL A 17 -1.71 -6.05 -8.69
N THR A 18 -2.63 -6.07 -7.72
CA THR A 18 -3.84 -5.23 -7.76
C THR A 18 -3.72 -4.16 -6.68
N ARG A 19 -3.75 -2.89 -7.09
CA ARG A 19 -3.64 -1.73 -6.20
C ARG A 19 -5.01 -1.11 -5.95
N PHE A 20 -5.27 -0.83 -4.67
CA PHE A 20 -6.42 -0.07 -4.18
C PHE A 20 -5.90 1.17 -3.45
N ASP A 21 -6.26 2.36 -3.94
CA ASP A 21 -5.95 3.61 -3.28
C ASP A 21 -7.03 3.92 -2.25
N MET A 22 -6.67 3.91 -0.97
CA MET A 22 -7.65 4.07 0.11
C MET A 22 -8.21 5.49 0.19
N SER A 23 -7.62 6.46 -0.49
CA SER A 23 -8.20 7.79 -0.65
C SER A 23 -9.54 7.79 -1.39
N GLU A 24 -9.80 6.77 -2.23
CA GLU A 24 -11.07 6.57 -2.92
C GLU A 24 -12.16 5.93 -2.04
N TYR A 25 -11.82 5.51 -0.81
CA TYR A 25 -12.68 4.75 0.11
C TYR A 25 -12.89 5.46 1.46
N GLN A 26 -12.87 6.80 1.44
CA GLN A 26 -13.01 7.64 2.65
C GLN A 26 -14.46 7.82 3.10
N GLN A 27 -15.43 7.60 2.20
CA GLN A 27 -16.83 7.89 2.47
C GLN A 27 -17.52 6.73 3.19
N PRO A 28 -18.56 7.01 3.99
CA PRO A 28 -19.48 5.99 4.44
C PRO A 28 -20.03 5.18 3.25
N HIS A 29 -20.20 3.88 3.41
CA HIS A 29 -20.63 2.96 2.35
C HIS A 29 -19.61 2.70 1.21
N SER A 30 -18.35 3.17 1.35
CA SER A 30 -17.29 2.81 0.40
C SER A 30 -16.98 1.30 0.38
N ASP A 31 -17.38 0.58 1.42
CA ASP A 31 -17.37 -0.88 1.48
C ASP A 31 -18.19 -1.52 0.35
N GLN A 32 -19.29 -0.87 -0.11
CA GLN A 32 -20.07 -1.34 -1.26
C GLN A 32 -19.27 -1.27 -2.58
N LYS A 33 -18.39 -0.30 -2.74
CA LYS A 33 -17.48 -0.24 -3.89
C LYS A 33 -16.46 -1.38 -3.84
N LEU A 34 -16.00 -1.72 -2.64
CA LEU A 34 -14.99 -2.76 -2.43
C LEU A 34 -15.56 -4.18 -2.54
N LEU A 35 -16.73 -4.43 -1.93
CA LEU A 35 -17.33 -5.76 -1.78
C LEU A 35 -18.60 -5.97 -2.61
N GLY A 36 -19.11 -4.92 -3.25
CA GLY A 36 -20.35 -4.93 -4.03
C GLY A 36 -21.51 -4.30 -3.27
N ALA A 37 -22.47 -3.74 -4.04
CA ALA A 37 -23.69 -3.15 -3.51
C ALA A 37 -24.70 -4.24 -3.11
N PRO A 38 -25.55 -4.02 -2.08
CA PRO A 38 -26.61 -4.93 -1.71
C PRO A 38 -27.66 -5.13 -2.82
N PRO A 39 -28.41 -6.22 -2.82
CA PRO A 39 -29.51 -6.46 -3.76
C PRO A 39 -30.48 -5.27 -3.82
N GLY A 40 -30.83 -4.85 -5.03
CA GLY A 40 -31.74 -3.72 -5.27
C GLY A 40 -31.08 -2.36 -5.36
N TYR A 41 -29.79 -2.26 -5.10
CA TYR A 41 -29.03 -1.02 -5.27
C TYR A 41 -28.35 -0.94 -6.62
N VAL A 42 -28.12 0.29 -7.09
CA VAL A 42 -27.34 0.54 -8.34
C VAL A 42 -25.94 -0.03 -8.17
N GLY A 43 -25.49 -0.82 -9.16
CA GLY A 43 -24.17 -1.46 -9.13
C GLY A 43 -24.14 -2.86 -8.55
N TYR A 44 -25.27 -3.43 -8.08
CA TYR A 44 -25.32 -4.80 -7.53
C TYR A 44 -24.72 -5.84 -8.49
N SER A 45 -25.09 -5.79 -9.78
CA SER A 45 -24.62 -6.73 -10.80
C SER A 45 -23.15 -6.59 -11.18
N ALA A 46 -22.52 -5.45 -10.83
CA ALA A 46 -21.11 -5.20 -11.12
C ALA A 46 -20.17 -5.92 -10.15
N GLY A 47 -20.67 -6.33 -8.96
CA GLY A 47 -19.86 -6.88 -7.89
C GLY A 47 -18.94 -5.85 -7.23
N GLY A 48 -18.10 -6.28 -6.32
CA GLY A 48 -17.10 -5.43 -5.66
C GLY A 48 -15.75 -5.46 -6.36
N GLN A 49 -15.02 -4.39 -6.26
CA GLN A 49 -13.70 -4.31 -6.90
C GLN A 49 -12.71 -5.34 -6.33
N LEU A 50 -12.68 -5.50 -5.00
CA LEU A 50 -11.80 -6.47 -4.34
C LEU A 50 -12.24 -7.92 -4.63
N THR A 51 -13.54 -8.20 -4.53
CA THR A 51 -14.07 -9.55 -4.77
C THR A 51 -13.87 -9.97 -6.22
N ASN A 52 -14.06 -9.06 -7.18
CA ASN A 52 -13.78 -9.32 -8.59
C ASN A 52 -12.28 -9.55 -8.85
N ALA A 53 -11.40 -8.79 -8.19
CA ALA A 53 -9.96 -8.96 -8.34
C ALA A 53 -9.50 -10.35 -7.87
N ILE A 54 -9.95 -10.80 -6.69
CA ILE A 54 -9.64 -12.12 -6.14
C ILE A 54 -10.22 -13.25 -7.00
N LYS A 55 -11.46 -13.09 -7.50
CA LYS A 55 -12.05 -14.06 -8.44
C LYS A 55 -11.23 -14.24 -9.71
N ALA A 56 -10.77 -13.12 -10.26
CA ALA A 56 -9.99 -13.14 -11.50
C ALA A 56 -8.58 -13.70 -11.30
N LYS A 57 -7.93 -13.35 -10.16
CA LYS A 57 -6.54 -13.74 -9.85
C LYS A 57 -6.44 -14.07 -8.35
N PRO A 58 -6.69 -15.32 -7.92
CA PRO A 58 -6.54 -15.72 -6.52
C PRO A 58 -5.11 -15.62 -6.00
N PHE A 59 -4.13 -15.94 -6.85
CA PHE A 59 -2.71 -15.81 -6.58
C PHE A 59 -2.27 -14.41 -6.99
N CYS A 60 -2.16 -13.48 -6.03
CA CYS A 60 -1.84 -12.09 -6.34
C CYS A 60 -1.26 -11.35 -5.14
N VAL A 61 -0.72 -10.16 -5.40
CA VAL A 61 -0.41 -9.15 -4.39
C VAL A 61 -1.54 -8.11 -4.38
N LEU A 62 -2.19 -7.96 -3.24
CA LEU A 62 -3.17 -6.91 -2.99
C LEU A 62 -2.47 -5.76 -2.26
N LEU A 63 -2.31 -4.64 -2.92
CA LEU A 63 -1.70 -3.44 -2.37
C LEU A 63 -2.79 -2.43 -2.00
N PHE A 64 -2.98 -2.19 -0.69
CA PHE A 64 -3.86 -1.17 -0.15
C PHE A 64 -3.01 0.04 0.24
N ASP A 65 -3.08 1.09 -0.58
CA ASP A 65 -2.23 2.26 -0.45
C ASP A 65 -2.90 3.33 0.42
N GLU A 66 -2.14 3.94 1.35
CA GLU A 66 -2.60 4.95 2.31
C GLU A 66 -3.76 4.47 3.19
N ILE A 67 -3.55 3.34 3.90
CA ILE A 67 -4.59 2.69 4.73
C ILE A 67 -5.25 3.64 5.74
N GLU A 68 -4.54 4.65 6.21
CA GLU A 68 -5.04 5.68 7.13
C GLU A 68 -6.14 6.56 6.52
N LYS A 69 -6.31 6.55 5.21
CA LYS A 69 -7.38 7.30 4.51
C LYS A 69 -8.70 6.53 4.46
N ALA A 70 -8.66 5.22 4.67
CA ALA A 70 -9.84 4.38 4.58
C ALA A 70 -10.89 4.74 5.63
N HIS A 71 -12.17 4.68 5.24
CA HIS A 71 -13.26 4.77 6.22
C HIS A 71 -13.20 3.60 7.21
N PRO A 72 -13.55 3.78 8.50
CA PRO A 72 -13.51 2.72 9.51
C PRO A 72 -14.24 1.42 9.11
N SER A 73 -15.35 1.51 8.36
CA SER A 73 -16.07 0.33 7.86
C SER A 73 -15.21 -0.57 6.94
N ILE A 74 -14.24 0.00 6.24
CA ILE A 74 -13.29 -0.76 5.40
C ILE A 74 -12.31 -1.51 6.29
N LEU A 75 -11.84 -0.87 7.36
CA LEU A 75 -10.91 -1.48 8.32
C LEU A 75 -11.55 -2.70 9.01
N ASP A 76 -12.84 -2.64 9.31
CA ASP A 76 -13.60 -3.79 9.84
C ASP A 76 -13.65 -4.96 8.83
N LYS A 77 -13.68 -4.67 7.53
CA LYS A 77 -13.60 -5.71 6.48
C LYS A 77 -12.20 -6.31 6.37
N PHE A 78 -11.17 -5.50 6.50
CA PHE A 78 -9.79 -6.01 6.55
C PHE A 78 -9.55 -6.86 7.79
N LEU A 79 -10.10 -6.48 8.94
CA LEU A 79 -10.02 -7.31 10.14
C LEU A 79 -10.61 -8.70 9.87
N GLN A 80 -11.81 -8.78 9.28
CA GLN A 80 -12.43 -10.05 8.91
C GLN A 80 -11.55 -10.87 7.94
N ILE A 81 -10.98 -10.24 6.91
CA ILE A 81 -10.09 -10.92 5.95
C ILE A 81 -8.85 -11.47 6.65
N LEU A 82 -8.22 -10.68 7.54
CA LEU A 82 -7.01 -11.09 8.25
C LEU A 82 -7.29 -12.17 9.32
N GLU A 83 -8.50 -12.23 9.86
CA GLU A 83 -8.89 -13.24 10.86
C GLU A 83 -9.32 -14.55 10.22
N ASP A 84 -10.26 -14.48 9.29
CA ASP A 84 -10.94 -15.65 8.70
C ASP A 84 -10.26 -16.11 7.40
N GLY A 85 -9.37 -15.33 6.80
CA GLY A 85 -8.80 -15.58 5.48
C GLY A 85 -9.84 -15.53 4.36
N ARG A 86 -11.05 -14.99 4.62
CA ARG A 86 -12.16 -14.94 3.67
C ARG A 86 -13.10 -13.78 3.95
N ILE A 87 -13.87 -13.42 2.94
CA ILE A 87 -14.98 -12.48 3.07
C ILE A 87 -16.12 -12.89 2.16
N THR A 88 -17.37 -12.63 2.58
CA THR A 88 -18.55 -12.84 1.76
C THR A 88 -19.00 -11.52 1.14
N ASP A 89 -19.20 -11.50 -0.16
CA ASP A 89 -19.68 -10.32 -0.87
C ASP A 89 -21.19 -10.10 -0.65
N SER A 90 -21.70 -9.01 -1.19
CA SER A 90 -23.12 -8.66 -1.07
C SER A 90 -24.07 -9.60 -1.84
N ALA A 91 -23.55 -10.42 -2.75
CA ALA A 91 -24.30 -11.45 -3.47
C ALA A 91 -24.34 -12.79 -2.71
N GLY A 92 -23.65 -12.90 -1.57
CA GLY A 92 -23.56 -14.14 -0.77
C GLY A 92 -22.44 -15.07 -1.21
N GLU A 93 -21.56 -14.64 -2.11
CA GLU A 93 -20.43 -15.42 -2.57
C GLU A 93 -19.21 -15.20 -1.67
N THR A 94 -18.57 -16.30 -1.25
CA THR A 94 -17.40 -16.23 -0.35
C THR A 94 -16.10 -16.24 -1.15
N MET A 95 -15.24 -15.23 -0.88
CA MET A 95 -13.91 -15.09 -1.45
C MET A 95 -12.86 -15.49 -0.42
N TYR A 96 -11.85 -16.26 -0.85
CA TYR A 96 -10.74 -16.72 -0.03
C TYR A 96 -9.47 -15.96 -0.40
N PHE A 97 -8.67 -15.60 0.62
CA PHE A 97 -7.44 -14.81 0.51
C PHE A 97 -6.19 -15.61 0.88
N SER A 98 -6.32 -16.93 1.07
CA SER A 98 -5.20 -17.81 1.46
C SER A 98 -4.01 -17.76 0.52
N GLU A 99 -4.25 -17.49 -0.75
CA GLU A 99 -3.23 -17.44 -1.80
C GLU A 99 -2.80 -16.00 -2.15
N ALA A 100 -3.37 -15.01 -1.49
CA ALA A 100 -3.05 -13.61 -1.74
C ALA A 100 -2.07 -13.06 -0.70
N LEU A 101 -1.08 -12.29 -1.16
CA LEU A 101 -0.24 -11.49 -0.29
C LEU A 101 -0.85 -10.11 -0.12
N ILE A 102 -1.17 -9.75 1.11
CA ILE A 102 -1.79 -8.45 1.44
C ILE A 102 -0.70 -7.50 1.94
N ILE A 103 -0.60 -6.33 1.31
CA ILE A 103 0.32 -5.26 1.66
C ILE A 103 -0.47 -3.98 1.94
N PHE A 104 -0.28 -3.41 3.13
CA PHE A 104 -0.78 -2.08 3.48
C PHE A 104 0.38 -1.09 3.44
N THR A 105 0.17 0.09 2.87
CA THR A 105 1.11 1.20 3.00
C THR A 105 0.50 2.32 3.85
N SER A 106 1.34 3.08 4.51
CA SER A 106 0.94 4.22 5.33
C SER A 106 2.02 5.29 5.36
N ASN A 107 1.59 6.54 5.43
CA ASN A 107 2.43 7.72 5.64
C ASN A 107 2.28 8.28 7.08
N LEU A 108 1.68 7.51 7.99
CA LEU A 108 1.52 7.90 9.37
C LEU A 108 2.87 8.15 10.05
N GLY A 109 2.94 9.22 10.83
CA GLY A 109 4.13 9.57 11.59
C GLY A 109 5.21 10.32 10.82
N VAL A 110 5.06 10.53 9.51
CA VAL A 110 6.02 11.34 8.72
C VAL A 110 5.85 12.83 9.00
N VAL A 111 4.60 13.26 9.18
CA VAL A 111 4.24 14.65 9.46
C VAL A 111 3.37 14.70 10.72
N GLY A 112 3.79 15.48 11.70
CA GLY A 112 3.01 15.81 12.90
C GLY A 112 2.27 17.11 12.73
N THR A 113 1.30 17.35 13.63
CA THR A 113 0.59 18.64 13.76
C THR A 113 0.69 19.09 15.21
N ASP A 114 1.20 20.27 15.43
CA ASP A 114 1.27 20.89 16.75
C ASP A 114 -0.13 21.19 17.26
N ALA A 115 -0.48 20.65 18.43
CA ALA A 115 -1.82 20.72 19.01
C ALA A 115 -2.24 22.16 19.38
N ASN A 116 -1.27 23.05 19.67
CA ASN A 116 -1.55 24.43 20.10
C ASN A 116 -1.64 25.39 18.92
N THR A 117 -0.79 25.20 17.91
CA THR A 117 -0.68 26.14 16.78
C THR A 117 -1.35 25.64 15.50
N GLY A 118 -1.68 24.36 15.41
CA GLY A 118 -2.20 23.73 14.20
C GLY A 118 -1.15 23.63 13.07
N LYS A 119 0.10 24.02 13.32
CA LYS A 119 1.16 23.96 12.30
C LYS A 119 1.65 22.54 12.10
N ARG A 120 1.84 22.18 10.84
CA ARG A 120 2.48 20.90 10.46
C ARG A 120 3.99 21.01 10.61
N TYR A 121 4.61 19.94 11.09
CA TYR A 121 6.06 19.80 11.18
C TYR A 121 6.46 18.39 10.77
N GLN A 122 7.70 18.25 10.30
CA GLN A 122 8.27 16.93 10.00
C GLN A 122 8.65 16.24 11.32
N THR A 123 8.13 15.06 11.55
CA THR A 123 8.40 14.27 12.76
C THR A 123 9.73 13.53 12.62
N ILE A 124 10.07 13.13 11.40
CA ILE A 124 11.31 12.45 11.05
C ILE A 124 12.10 13.30 10.05
N THR A 125 13.44 13.31 10.18
CA THR A 125 14.34 14.08 9.34
C THR A 125 15.50 13.22 8.83
N PRO A 126 16.15 13.58 7.69
CA PRO A 126 17.21 12.77 7.10
C PRO A 126 18.48 12.59 7.95
N ASP A 127 18.68 13.45 8.97
CA ASP A 127 19.80 13.39 9.91
C ASP A 127 19.58 12.37 11.03
N MET A 128 18.35 11.90 11.24
CA MET A 128 18.05 10.84 12.19
C MET A 128 18.62 9.49 11.72
N ASN A 129 18.96 8.63 12.69
CA ASN A 129 19.33 7.25 12.37
C ASN A 129 18.07 6.39 12.13
N TYR A 130 18.27 5.25 11.51
CA TYR A 130 17.15 4.35 11.13
C TYR A 130 16.36 3.84 12.33
N GLU A 131 17.02 3.54 13.44
CA GLU A 131 16.37 3.01 14.65
C GLU A 131 15.44 4.04 15.28
N GLU A 132 15.85 5.32 15.32
CA GLU A 132 15.01 6.43 15.78
C GLU A 132 13.79 6.62 14.88
N ILE A 133 13.99 6.62 13.55
CA ILE A 133 12.90 6.72 12.57
C ILE A 133 11.91 5.57 12.78
N GLN A 134 12.41 4.34 12.88
CA GLN A 134 11.59 3.16 13.07
C GLN A 134 10.75 3.23 14.34
N HIS A 135 11.35 3.64 15.45
CA HIS A 135 10.66 3.78 16.73
C HIS A 135 9.51 4.79 16.65
N ILE A 136 9.79 5.98 16.12
CA ILE A 136 8.80 7.07 15.98
C ILE A 136 7.63 6.63 15.10
N LEU A 137 7.91 6.03 13.95
CA LEU A 137 6.86 5.62 13.02
C LEU A 137 6.01 4.48 13.55
N LEU A 138 6.63 3.46 14.15
CA LEU A 138 5.91 2.32 14.73
C LEU A 138 5.04 2.74 15.92
N ASP A 139 5.52 3.62 16.78
CA ASP A 139 4.73 4.12 17.89
C ASP A 139 3.55 4.96 17.40
N THR A 140 3.78 5.83 16.41
CA THR A 140 2.69 6.62 15.80
C THR A 140 1.63 5.73 15.16
N ILE A 141 2.02 4.66 14.46
CA ILE A 141 1.09 3.70 13.88
C ILE A 141 0.28 3.00 14.97
N LYS A 142 0.95 2.52 16.03
CA LYS A 142 0.29 1.85 17.15
C LYS A 142 -0.73 2.77 17.84
N ASP A 143 -0.36 4.02 18.08
CA ASP A 143 -1.22 5.01 18.71
C ASP A 143 -2.41 5.36 17.81
N TYR A 144 -2.20 5.51 16.51
CA TYR A 144 -3.29 5.75 15.57
C TYR A 144 -4.32 4.63 15.59
N PHE A 145 -3.90 3.37 15.50
CA PHE A 145 -4.80 2.22 15.54
C PHE A 145 -5.51 2.06 16.89
N LYS A 146 -4.82 2.35 18.02
CA LYS A 146 -5.38 2.23 19.36
C LYS A 146 -6.35 3.36 19.71
N PHE A 147 -5.95 4.60 19.45
CA PHE A 147 -6.62 5.78 20.00
C PHE A 147 -7.44 6.56 18.97
N THR A 148 -7.00 6.64 17.72
CA THR A 148 -7.69 7.40 16.68
C THR A 148 -8.80 6.58 16.05
N ILE A 149 -8.51 5.43 15.52
CA ILE A 149 -9.51 4.57 14.86
C ILE A 149 -10.10 3.50 15.78
N GLN A 150 -9.54 3.30 16.97
CA GLN A 150 -10.01 2.35 17.99
C GLN A 150 -10.16 0.91 17.45
N ARG A 151 -9.17 0.45 16.70
CA ARG A 151 -9.09 -0.89 16.12
C ARG A 151 -7.74 -1.57 16.42
N PRO A 152 -7.40 -1.75 17.73
CA PRO A 152 -6.13 -2.40 18.12
C PRO A 152 -6.02 -3.84 17.60
N GLU A 153 -7.15 -4.49 17.30
CA GLU A 153 -7.21 -5.86 16.79
C GLU A 153 -6.46 -6.01 15.46
N LEU A 154 -6.49 -4.97 14.59
CA LEU A 154 -5.74 -4.98 13.33
C LEU A 154 -4.24 -5.11 13.57
N LEU A 155 -3.69 -4.41 14.57
CA LEU A 155 -2.29 -4.53 14.96
C LEU A 155 -1.94 -5.96 15.39
N ASN A 156 -2.83 -6.59 16.18
CA ASN A 156 -2.61 -7.95 16.64
C ASN A 156 -2.58 -8.95 15.48
N ARG A 157 -3.35 -8.70 14.40
CA ARG A 157 -3.37 -9.55 13.20
C ARG A 157 -2.18 -9.30 12.28
N ILE A 158 -1.70 -8.07 12.20
CA ILE A 158 -0.48 -7.72 11.45
C ILE A 158 0.75 -8.24 12.20
N GLY A 159 0.71 -8.23 13.54
CA GLY A 159 1.82 -8.69 14.38
C GLY A 159 3.06 -7.82 14.21
N ASP A 160 4.23 -8.46 14.04
CA ASP A 160 5.51 -7.78 13.86
C ASP A 160 5.87 -7.55 12.37
N ASN A 161 4.92 -7.75 11.44
CA ASN A 161 5.15 -7.63 10.01
C ASN A 161 5.13 -6.17 9.54
N PHE A 162 5.89 -5.31 10.20
CA PHE A 162 6.07 -3.91 9.83
C PHE A 162 7.43 -3.70 9.19
N ILE A 163 7.44 -3.05 8.02
CA ILE A 163 8.65 -2.65 7.33
C ILE A 163 8.66 -1.13 7.25
N VAL A 164 9.61 -0.51 7.91
CA VAL A 164 9.81 0.94 7.87
C VAL A 164 10.79 1.26 6.75
N PHE A 165 10.43 2.19 5.87
CA PHE A 165 11.32 2.70 4.85
C PHE A 165 12.11 3.88 5.40
N ASP A 166 13.44 3.84 5.20
CA ASP A 166 14.33 4.95 5.48
C ASP A 166 14.25 6.01 4.37
N PHE A 167 14.82 7.19 4.63
CA PHE A 167 15.08 8.16 3.59
C PHE A 167 16.01 7.58 2.52
N ILE A 168 15.82 8.01 1.27
CA ILE A 168 16.75 7.68 0.18
C ILE A 168 18.06 8.42 0.46
N ARG A 169 19.04 7.72 1.04
CA ARG A 169 20.35 8.25 1.35
C ARG A 169 21.20 8.37 0.08
N SER A 170 22.28 9.18 0.12
CA SER A 170 23.09 9.51 -1.05
C SER A 170 23.58 8.30 -1.87
N GLU A 171 23.98 7.23 -1.16
CA GLU A 171 24.41 5.99 -1.81
C GLU A 171 23.28 5.31 -2.59
N ALA A 172 22.11 5.16 -1.95
CA ALA A 172 20.93 4.59 -2.60
C ALA A 172 20.43 5.48 -3.75
N ALA A 173 20.46 6.81 -3.56
CA ALA A 173 20.10 7.77 -4.61
C ALA A 173 20.98 7.62 -5.86
N SER A 174 22.29 7.47 -5.69
CA SER A 174 23.22 7.24 -6.79
C SER A 174 22.96 5.94 -7.53
N LEU A 175 22.65 4.85 -6.80
CA LEU A 175 22.29 3.57 -7.41
C LEU A 175 20.98 3.67 -8.21
N ILE A 176 19.95 4.30 -7.63
CA ILE A 176 18.66 4.51 -8.29
C ILE A 176 18.84 5.34 -9.56
N LEU A 177 19.61 6.44 -9.49
CA LEU A 177 19.90 7.28 -10.64
C LEU A 177 20.55 6.46 -11.76
N ASN A 178 21.59 5.70 -11.45
CA ASN A 178 22.28 4.86 -12.44
C ASN A 178 21.34 3.82 -13.08
N LEU A 179 20.48 3.16 -12.30
CA LEU A 179 19.49 2.23 -12.83
C LEU A 179 18.51 2.91 -13.79
N LYS A 180 17.99 4.09 -13.42
CA LYS A 180 17.05 4.84 -14.29
C LYS A 180 17.75 5.36 -15.56
N LEU A 181 18.97 5.87 -15.45
CA LEU A 181 19.75 6.29 -16.62
C LEU A 181 20.04 5.13 -17.58
N ASN A 182 20.44 3.98 -17.05
CA ASN A 182 20.65 2.78 -17.86
C ASN A 182 19.36 2.31 -18.54
N ALA A 183 18.23 2.36 -17.87
CA ALA A 183 16.93 2.02 -18.47
C ALA A 183 16.58 2.97 -19.63
N VAL A 184 16.81 4.28 -19.47
CA VAL A 184 16.61 5.26 -20.54
C VAL A 184 17.56 5.01 -21.73
N CYS A 185 18.85 4.78 -21.46
CA CYS A 185 19.83 4.46 -22.51
C CYS A 185 19.42 3.22 -23.30
N ASN A 186 19.05 2.15 -22.60
CA ASN A 186 18.60 0.90 -23.22
C ASN A 186 17.33 1.10 -24.05
N TYR A 187 16.37 1.86 -23.55
CA TYR A 187 15.14 2.18 -24.29
C TYR A 187 15.45 2.96 -25.58
N MET A 188 16.29 4.00 -25.50
CA MET A 188 16.67 4.81 -26.65
C MET A 188 17.43 4.00 -27.72
N GLU A 189 18.28 3.10 -27.28
CA GLU A 189 19.01 2.22 -28.21
C GLU A 189 18.10 1.21 -28.91
N ARG A 190 17.20 0.56 -28.16
CA ARG A 190 16.27 -0.46 -28.70
C ARG A 190 15.15 0.12 -29.57
N GLU A 191 14.46 1.16 -29.07
CA GLU A 191 13.24 1.66 -29.69
C GLU A 191 13.49 2.80 -30.68
N LYS A 192 14.60 3.53 -30.53
CA LYS A 192 14.90 4.70 -31.35
C LYS A 192 16.17 4.56 -32.16
N ASN A 193 16.95 3.48 -31.94
CA ASN A 193 18.27 3.29 -32.55
C ASN A 193 19.23 4.47 -32.29
N ILE A 194 19.12 5.09 -31.08
CA ILE A 194 19.94 6.20 -30.64
C ILE A 194 20.77 5.76 -29.45
N ARG A 195 22.09 5.84 -29.56
CA ARG A 195 23.01 5.59 -28.47
C ARG A 195 23.23 6.87 -27.67
N LEU A 196 22.78 6.89 -26.42
CA LEU A 196 23.05 7.99 -25.49
C LEU A 196 24.40 7.73 -24.79
N VAL A 197 25.23 8.76 -24.77
CA VAL A 197 26.49 8.76 -24.01
C VAL A 197 26.33 9.80 -22.91
N LEU A 198 26.46 9.35 -21.65
CA LEU A 198 26.40 10.23 -20.48
C LEU A 198 27.83 10.63 -20.13
N GLU A 199 28.13 11.93 -20.22
CA GLU A 199 29.39 12.51 -19.80
C GLU A 199 29.38 12.89 -18.32
N GLU A 200 30.52 12.85 -17.65
CA GLU A 200 30.65 13.43 -16.31
C GLU A 200 30.34 14.94 -16.36
N PRO A 201 29.58 15.55 -15.43
CA PRO A 201 29.31 15.08 -14.05
C PRO A 201 27.99 14.31 -13.84
N PHE A 202 27.38 13.77 -14.87
CA PHE A 202 26.07 13.10 -14.78
C PHE A 202 26.15 11.59 -14.48
N ARG A 203 27.31 11.12 -14.04
CA ARG A 203 27.51 9.75 -13.52
C ARG A 203 27.64 9.71 -12.03
#